data_ef83596861dcfd58f6241d225b1ee6eb
#
_entry.id   ef83596861dcfd58f6241d225b1ee6eb
#
_cell.length_a   1.000
_cell.length_b   1.000
_cell.length_c   1.000
_cell.angle_alpha   90.00
_cell.angle_beta   90.00
_cell.angle_gamma   90.00
#
_symmetry.space_group_name_H-M   'P 1'
#
loop_
_entity.id
_entity.type
_entity.pdbx_description
1 polymer ?
#
loop_
_entity_poly.entity_id
_entity_poly.type
_entity_poly.pdbx_seq_one_letter_code
_entity_poly.pdbx_strand_id
1 'polypeptide(L)'
;MDKEITDADIDKLPGTAFQHDVWRALARIPRGQVRTYSDVAKMAGHPNAVRAVANAIGANPVPPIIPCHRVIRVDGKLGGYSGPGGVETKRKLLASEGVYIK
;
A
#
# COMPACT_ATOMS: atom_id res chain seq x y z
N MET A 1 -2.50 -10.37 18.30
CA MET A 1 -3.29 -10.54 17.07
C MET A 1 -3.46 -9.19 16.39
N ASP A 2 -3.04 -9.09 15.16
CA ASP A 2 -3.11 -7.84 14.46
C ASP A 2 -4.55 -7.48 14.11
N LYS A 3 -4.93 -6.27 14.41
CA LYS A 3 -6.25 -5.78 14.07
C LYS A 3 -6.24 -5.33 12.62
N GLU A 4 -7.00 -6.02 11.79
CA GLU A 4 -7.13 -5.66 10.38
C GLU A 4 -8.08 -4.46 10.24
N ILE A 5 -7.70 -3.55 9.34
CA ILE A 5 -8.57 -2.44 8.99
C ILE A 5 -9.67 -2.93 8.05
N THR A 6 -10.89 -2.50 8.29
CA THR A 6 -12.04 -2.89 7.47
C THR A 6 -12.35 -1.81 6.43
N ASP A 7 -13.14 -2.18 5.41
CA ASP A 7 -13.61 -1.20 4.42
C ASP A 7 -14.37 -0.06 5.09
N ALA A 8 -15.17 -0.37 6.13
CA ALA A 8 -15.90 0.66 6.87
C ALA A 8 -14.96 1.64 7.58
N ASP A 9 -13.86 1.13 8.13
CA ASP A 9 -12.83 1.98 8.76
C ASP A 9 -12.20 2.91 7.73
N ILE A 10 -11.91 2.40 6.55
CA ILE A 10 -11.31 3.20 5.47
C ILE A 10 -12.27 4.29 5.01
N ASP A 11 -13.55 3.97 4.88
CA ASP A 11 -14.57 4.93 4.45
C ASP A 11 -14.68 6.13 5.40
N LYS A 12 -14.27 5.98 6.65
CA LYS A 12 -14.28 7.07 7.64
C LYS A 12 -13.04 7.95 7.57
N LEU A 13 -12.01 7.55 6.82
CA LEU A 13 -10.79 8.34 6.70
C LEU A 13 -11.00 9.54 5.77
N PRO A 14 -10.32 10.67 6.02
CA PRO A 14 -10.34 11.78 5.08
C PRO A 14 -9.75 11.34 3.74
N GLY A 15 -10.39 11.72 2.66
CA GLY A 15 -9.89 11.39 1.34
C GLY A 15 -10.98 11.39 0.29
N THR A 16 -10.55 11.28 -0.96
CA THR A 16 -11.46 11.20 -2.10
C THR A 16 -11.97 9.76 -2.29
N ALA A 17 -13.04 9.60 -3.07
CA ALA A 17 -13.52 8.27 -3.43
C ALA A 17 -12.42 7.44 -4.11
N PHE A 18 -11.63 8.09 -4.97
CA PHE A 18 -10.50 7.44 -5.64
C PHE A 18 -9.47 6.93 -4.64
N GLN A 19 -9.08 7.77 -3.68
CA GLN A 19 -8.14 7.38 -2.62
C GLN A 19 -8.68 6.21 -1.81
N HIS A 20 -9.95 6.25 -1.45
CA HIS A 20 -10.58 5.14 -0.71
C HIS A 20 -10.52 3.83 -1.50
N ASP A 21 -10.76 3.86 -2.82
CA ASP A 21 -10.64 2.67 -3.66
C ASP A 21 -9.24 2.08 -3.57
N VAL A 22 -8.21 2.92 -3.65
CA VAL A 22 -6.82 2.51 -3.58
C VAL A 22 -6.48 1.94 -2.21
N TRP A 23 -6.90 2.62 -1.15
CA TRP A 23 -6.61 2.18 0.22
C TRP A 23 -7.30 0.85 0.55
N ARG A 24 -8.52 0.64 0.05
CA ARG A 24 -9.19 -0.66 0.19
C ARG A 24 -8.44 -1.78 -0.54
N ALA A 25 -7.91 -1.48 -1.71
CA ALA A 25 -7.07 -2.44 -2.44
C ALA A 25 -5.82 -2.81 -1.65
N LEU A 26 -5.13 -1.80 -1.07
CA LEU A 26 -3.95 -2.04 -0.22
C LEU A 26 -4.28 -2.95 0.96
N ALA A 27 -5.40 -2.72 1.60
CA ALA A 27 -5.81 -3.48 2.78
C ALA A 27 -6.03 -4.97 2.46
N ARG A 28 -6.22 -5.32 1.20
CA ARG A 28 -6.42 -6.70 0.76
C ARG A 28 -5.12 -7.44 0.47
N ILE A 29 -3.97 -6.78 0.48
CA ILE A 29 -2.68 -7.43 0.26
C ILE A 29 -2.30 -8.21 1.51
N PRO A 30 -2.19 -9.53 1.45
CA PRO A 30 -1.89 -10.33 2.63
C PRO A 30 -0.48 -10.07 3.16
N ARG A 31 -0.32 -10.23 4.47
CA ARG A 31 0.99 -10.21 5.10
C ARG A 31 1.89 -11.25 4.43
N GLY A 32 3.13 -10.87 4.15
CA GLY A 32 4.10 -11.75 3.50
C GLY A 32 4.02 -11.75 1.98
N GLN A 33 3.13 -10.94 1.39
CA GLN A 33 3.00 -10.80 -0.05
C GLN A 33 3.24 -9.35 -0.45
N VAL A 34 3.61 -9.16 -1.71
CA VAL A 34 3.76 -7.83 -2.30
C VAL A 34 2.98 -7.76 -3.60
N ARG A 35 2.67 -6.53 -4.00
CA ARG A 35 2.04 -6.23 -5.30
C ARG A 35 2.79 -5.07 -5.91
N THR A 36 2.79 -4.99 -7.24
CA THR A 36 3.35 -3.82 -7.92
C THR A 36 2.32 -2.69 -7.94
N TYR A 37 2.77 -1.47 -8.24
CA TYR A 37 1.86 -0.34 -8.42
C TYR A 37 0.80 -0.63 -9.50
N SER A 38 1.19 -1.32 -10.58
CA SER A 38 0.25 -1.72 -11.63
C SER A 38 -0.78 -2.73 -11.12
N ASP A 39 -0.35 -3.67 -10.29
CA ASP A 39 -1.27 -4.64 -9.68
C ASP A 39 -2.30 -3.95 -8.80
N VAL A 40 -1.87 -2.99 -7.99
CA VAL A 40 -2.77 -2.25 -7.11
C VAL A 40 -3.76 -1.43 -7.93
N ALA A 41 -3.31 -0.83 -9.03
CA ALA A 41 -4.21 -0.10 -9.93
C ALA A 41 -5.32 -1.00 -10.45
N LYS A 42 -4.98 -2.21 -10.86
CA LYS A 42 -5.98 -3.19 -11.31
C LYS A 42 -6.92 -3.61 -10.18
N MET A 43 -6.37 -3.88 -9.00
CA MET A 43 -7.16 -4.26 -7.82
C MET A 43 -8.14 -3.17 -7.41
N ALA A 44 -7.74 -1.91 -7.57
CA ALA A 44 -8.57 -0.76 -7.21
C ALA A 44 -9.62 -0.40 -8.29
N GLY A 45 -9.58 -1.07 -9.43
CA GLY A 45 -10.50 -0.78 -10.53
C GLY A 45 -10.08 0.39 -11.42
N HIS A 46 -8.81 0.80 -11.35
CA HIS A 46 -8.26 1.94 -12.10
C HIS A 46 -6.98 1.56 -12.85
N PRO A 47 -7.02 0.54 -13.74
CA PRO A 47 -5.81 -0.03 -14.34
C PRO A 47 -5.03 0.95 -15.21
N ASN A 48 -5.68 2.00 -15.72
CA ASN A 48 -5.04 2.98 -16.58
C ASN A 48 -4.54 4.22 -15.83
N ALA A 49 -4.64 4.22 -14.49
CA ALA A 49 -4.31 5.38 -13.66
C ALA A 49 -3.17 5.07 -12.67
N VAL A 50 -2.16 4.33 -13.12
CA VAL A 50 -1.07 3.86 -12.23
C VAL A 50 -0.39 5.00 -11.48
N ARG A 51 -0.12 6.13 -12.16
CA ARG A 51 0.52 7.28 -11.49
C ARG A 51 -0.37 7.89 -10.42
N ALA A 52 -1.66 8.08 -10.72
CA ALA A 52 -2.60 8.58 -9.72
C ALA A 52 -2.76 7.61 -8.56
N VAL A 53 -2.75 6.32 -8.84
CA VAL A 53 -2.78 5.27 -7.82
C VAL A 53 -1.54 5.37 -6.92
N ALA A 54 -0.35 5.54 -7.51
CA ALA A 54 0.88 5.70 -6.72
C ALA A 54 0.81 6.92 -5.81
N ASN A 55 0.24 8.03 -6.28
CA ASN A 55 0.04 9.23 -5.46
C ASN A 55 -0.92 8.95 -4.31
N ALA A 56 -2.01 8.22 -4.55
CA ALA A 56 -2.96 7.86 -3.51
C ALA A 56 -2.33 6.92 -2.46
N ILE A 57 -1.45 6.02 -2.89
CA ILE A 57 -0.69 5.15 -1.98
C ILE A 57 0.20 6.01 -1.08
N GLY A 58 0.88 7.00 -1.66
CA GLY A 58 1.72 7.92 -0.90
C GLY A 58 0.95 8.81 0.08
N ALA A 59 -0.35 9.00 -0.15
CA ALA A 59 -1.22 9.80 0.70
C ALA A 59 -1.86 8.99 1.85
N ASN A 60 -1.50 7.72 2.02
CA ASN A 60 -2.02 6.86 3.08
C ASN A 60 -1.89 7.54 4.45
N PRO A 61 -3.01 7.81 5.15
CA PRO A 61 -2.96 8.55 6.42
C PRO A 61 -2.58 7.68 7.62
N VAL A 62 -2.56 6.36 7.49
CA VAL A 62 -2.37 5.45 8.63
C VAL A 62 -1.43 4.28 8.31
N PRO A 63 -0.21 4.53 7.79
CA PRO A 63 0.74 3.43 7.62
C PRO A 63 1.26 2.95 8.99
N PRO A 64 1.54 1.68 9.20
CA PRO A 64 1.39 0.56 8.26
C PRO A 64 0.06 -0.18 8.40
N ILE A 65 -0.94 0.39 9.06
CA ILE A 65 -2.25 -0.25 9.24
C ILE A 65 -2.90 -0.51 7.88
N ILE A 66 -2.90 0.52 7.00
CA ILE A 66 -3.13 0.30 5.57
C ILE A 66 -1.74 -0.01 4.99
N PRO A 67 -1.49 -1.23 4.53
CA PRO A 67 -0.12 -1.71 4.30
C PRO A 67 0.50 -1.23 2.99
N CYS A 68 0.72 0.07 2.85
CA CYS A 68 1.36 0.62 1.66
C CYS A 68 2.80 0.14 1.48
N HIS A 69 3.43 -0.40 2.53
CA HIS A 69 4.76 -0.99 2.43
C HIS A 69 4.79 -2.26 1.57
N ARG A 70 3.64 -2.88 1.31
CA ARG A 70 3.54 -4.11 0.50
C ARG A 70 3.44 -3.82 -1.00
N VAL A 71 3.67 -2.58 -1.43
CA VAL A 71 3.67 -2.20 -2.83
C VAL A 71 5.09 -1.89 -3.27
N ILE A 72 5.53 -2.53 -4.35
CA ILE A 72 6.88 -2.39 -4.89
C ILE A 72 6.81 -1.96 -6.35
N ARG A 73 7.97 -1.57 -6.89
CA ARG A 73 8.07 -1.20 -8.30
C ARG A 73 7.94 -2.44 -9.19
N VAL A 74 7.52 -2.21 -10.43
CA VAL A 74 7.38 -3.25 -11.43
C VAL A 74 8.71 -3.97 -11.74
N ASP A 75 9.84 -3.26 -11.58
CA ASP A 75 11.17 -3.84 -11.76
C ASP A 75 11.66 -4.65 -10.55
N GLY A 76 10.81 -4.85 -9.55
CA GLY A 76 11.14 -5.62 -8.34
C GLY A 76 11.87 -4.84 -7.27
N LYS A 77 12.17 -3.57 -7.51
CA LYS A 77 12.82 -2.72 -6.53
C LYS A 77 11.82 -2.18 -5.52
N LEU A 78 12.35 -1.77 -4.36
CA LEU A 78 11.55 -1.40 -3.20
C LEU A 78 10.58 -0.25 -3.44
N GLY A 79 11.01 0.78 -4.17
CA GLY A 79 10.21 2.00 -4.34
C GLY A 79 10.22 2.86 -3.09
N GLY A 80 9.42 3.94 -3.10
CA GLY A 80 9.35 4.88 -2.01
C GLY A 80 8.42 4.45 -0.87
N TYR A 81 8.52 5.16 0.24
CA TYR A 81 7.64 4.97 1.39
C TYR A 81 7.42 6.33 2.05
N SER A 82 6.16 6.72 2.23
CA SER A 82 5.80 8.03 2.78
C SER A 82 5.65 8.01 4.30
N GLY A 83 5.69 6.86 4.93
CA GLY A 83 5.58 6.76 6.39
C GLY A 83 6.87 7.17 7.10
N PRO A 84 6.85 7.23 8.44
CA PRO A 84 8.03 7.58 9.24
C PRO A 84 9.20 6.66 8.95
N GLY A 85 10.40 7.22 8.81
CA GLY A 85 11.62 6.46 8.56
C GLY A 85 11.88 6.13 7.09
N GLY A 86 10.95 6.45 6.20
CA GLY A 86 11.14 6.28 4.75
C GLY A 86 11.42 4.84 4.32
N VAL A 87 12.24 4.69 3.29
CA VAL A 87 12.54 3.39 2.66
C VAL A 87 13.10 2.36 3.65
N GLU A 88 13.90 2.79 4.63
CA GLU A 88 14.44 1.86 5.62
C GLU A 88 13.33 1.23 6.47
N THR A 89 12.32 2.01 6.84
CA THR A 89 11.15 1.48 7.56
C THR A 89 10.40 0.48 6.68
N LYS A 90 10.21 0.80 5.40
CA LYS A 90 9.57 -0.10 4.45
C LYS A 90 10.31 -1.44 4.38
N ARG A 91 11.64 -1.40 4.27
CA ARG A 91 12.48 -2.58 4.23
C ARG A 91 12.31 -3.44 5.49
N LYS A 92 12.31 -2.79 6.66
CA LYS A 92 12.15 -3.48 7.94
C LYS A 92 10.76 -4.10 8.10
N LEU A 93 9.71 -3.38 7.69
CA LEU A 93 8.36 -3.90 7.74
C LEU A 93 8.22 -5.15 6.87
N LEU A 94 8.72 -5.10 5.64
CA LEU A 94 8.70 -6.25 4.74
C LEU A 94 9.50 -7.42 5.30
N ALA A 95 10.70 -7.15 5.84
CA ALA A 95 11.53 -8.18 6.44
C ALA A 95 10.81 -8.86 7.61
N SER A 96 10.08 -8.10 8.42
CA SER A 96 9.31 -8.65 9.54
C SER A 96 8.18 -9.57 9.05
N GLU A 97 7.78 -9.44 7.79
CA GLU A 97 6.77 -10.29 7.15
C GLU A 97 7.38 -11.40 6.30
N GLY A 98 8.70 -11.56 6.36
CA GLY A 98 9.41 -12.60 5.60
C GLY A 98 9.73 -12.20 4.16
N VAL A 99 9.64 -10.92 3.81
CA VAL A 99 9.89 -10.43 2.45
C VAL A 99 11.19 -9.64 2.44
N TYR A 100 12.13 -10.06 1.60
CA TYR A 100 13.45 -9.43 1.48
C TYR A 100 13.64 -8.92 0.06
N ILE A 101 13.68 -7.61 -0.10
CA ILE A 101 13.84 -6.92 -1.37
C ILE A 101 15.23 -6.26 -1.39
N LYS A 102 15.99 -6.49 -2.44
CA LYS A 102 17.32 -5.91 -2.61
C LYS A 102 17.26 -4.42 -2.96
#